data_5f4be7f3088295d977705811e6585c71
#
_entry.id   5f4be7f3088295d977705811e6585c71
#
_cell.length_a   1.000
_cell.length_b   1.000
_cell.length_c   1.000
_cell.angle_alpha   90.00
_cell.angle_beta   90.00
_cell.angle_gamma   90.00
#
_symmetry.space_group_name_H-M   'P 1'
#
loop_
_entity.id
_entity.type
_entity.pdbx_description
1 polymer ?
#
loop_
_entity_poly.entity_id
_entity_poly.type
_entity_poly.pdbx_seq_one_letter_code
_entity_poly.pdbx_strand_id
1 'polypeptide(L)'
;LVLRAENFRADTATAEADAALATAKTGVGASIAITPVLNNRTRAEIEDDAVITGGDDVTIEAHSTEVAITKVAAGSEGGAAGSPGVGIAIVESTTIARIGSSATTWAVTGDVAVRAKFTGSSAVTGNATAAGDGVAIGAIIAVNVMDIETTAETLRSITAGGGIEFVASSIVAASAHGQASAEGSKTDAASNGGASDSDQQAQNQVNSTPATQGSGV
;
A
#
# COMPACT_ATOMS: atom_id res chain seq x y z
N LEU A 1 -2.06 -7.64 -36.88
CA LEU A 1 -2.13 -8.54 -35.74
C LEU A 1 -2.31 -7.71 -34.48
N VAL A 2 -3.32 -8.06 -33.66
CA VAL A 2 -3.51 -7.42 -32.33
C VAL A 2 -3.53 -8.53 -31.27
N LEU A 3 -2.65 -8.41 -30.30
CA LEU A 3 -2.59 -9.24 -29.09
C LEU A 3 -2.81 -8.34 -27.88
N ARG A 4 -3.85 -8.61 -27.08
CA ARG A 4 -4.16 -7.79 -25.93
C ARG A 4 -4.44 -8.64 -24.68
N ALA A 5 -3.82 -8.28 -23.58
CA ALA A 5 -4.12 -8.82 -22.26
C ALA A 5 -4.53 -7.67 -21.33
N GLU A 6 -5.68 -7.81 -20.69
CA GLU A 6 -6.18 -6.85 -19.70
C GLU A 6 -6.48 -7.55 -18.39
N ASN A 7 -6.10 -6.93 -17.31
CA ASN A 7 -6.39 -7.36 -15.96
C ASN A 7 -6.90 -6.19 -15.13
N PHE A 8 -7.98 -6.43 -14.40
CA PHE A 8 -8.48 -5.52 -13.38
C PHE A 8 -8.62 -6.27 -12.08
N ARG A 9 -8.02 -5.76 -11.01
CA ARG A 9 -8.11 -6.33 -9.67
C ARG A 9 -8.41 -5.24 -8.63
N ALA A 10 -9.36 -5.53 -7.74
CA ALA A 10 -9.67 -4.68 -6.60
C ALA A 10 -9.83 -5.55 -5.35
N ASP A 11 -8.98 -5.34 -4.36
CA ASP A 11 -8.99 -6.08 -3.10
C ASP A 11 -9.20 -5.11 -1.93
N THR A 12 -10.06 -5.51 -1.00
CA THR A 12 -10.30 -4.75 0.23
C THR A 12 -10.27 -5.68 1.43
N ALA A 13 -9.46 -5.35 2.43
CA ALA A 13 -9.51 -5.97 3.74
C ALA A 13 -9.89 -4.93 4.80
N THR A 14 -10.86 -5.28 5.65
CA THR A 14 -11.28 -4.45 6.76
C THR A 14 -11.27 -5.27 8.04
N ALA A 15 -10.66 -4.75 9.09
CA ALA A 15 -10.71 -5.33 10.42
C ALA A 15 -11.13 -4.26 11.41
N GLU A 16 -12.15 -4.57 12.20
CA GLU A 16 -12.70 -3.70 13.23
C GLU A 16 -12.77 -4.46 14.55
N ALA A 17 -12.27 -3.87 15.61
CA ALA A 17 -12.43 -4.37 16.96
C ALA A 17 -12.89 -3.21 17.84
N ASP A 18 -14.00 -3.43 18.54
CA ASP A 18 -14.53 -2.50 19.51
C ASP A 18 -14.83 -3.27 20.81
N ALA A 19 -14.12 -2.93 21.87
CA ALA A 19 -14.32 -3.49 23.20
C ALA A 19 -14.95 -2.43 24.12
N ALA A 20 -16.19 -2.07 23.81
CA ALA A 20 -16.98 -1.14 24.62
C ALA A 20 -17.61 -1.86 25.82
N LEU A 21 -16.95 -1.85 26.96
CA LEU A 21 -17.48 -2.31 28.24
C LEU A 21 -17.27 -1.23 29.29
N ALA A 22 -18.17 -0.27 29.36
CA ALA A 22 -18.14 0.87 30.29
C ALA A 22 -18.02 0.51 31.81
N THR A 23 -18.18 -0.77 32.14
CA THR A 23 -18.06 -1.27 33.53
C THR A 23 -16.90 -2.23 33.74
N ALA A 24 -16.12 -2.55 32.69
CA ALA A 24 -14.98 -3.47 32.78
C ALA A 24 -13.76 -2.78 33.42
N LYS A 25 -13.03 -3.51 34.27
CA LYS A 25 -11.76 -3.02 34.83
C LYS A 25 -10.68 -2.90 33.76
N THR A 26 -10.78 -3.69 32.69
CA THR A 26 -9.81 -3.70 31.57
C THR A 26 -10.55 -3.97 30.25
N GLY A 27 -10.31 -3.13 29.26
CA GLY A 27 -10.78 -3.28 27.89
C GLY A 27 -9.59 -3.45 26.93
N VAL A 28 -9.64 -4.46 26.05
CA VAL A 28 -8.64 -4.63 24.98
C VAL A 28 -9.38 -4.88 23.66
N GLY A 29 -9.19 -3.97 22.70
CA GLY A 29 -9.67 -4.14 21.32
C GLY A 29 -8.48 -4.23 20.38
N ALA A 30 -8.22 -5.38 19.78
CA ALA A 30 -7.12 -5.59 18.83
C ALA A 30 -7.65 -5.95 17.45
N SER A 31 -7.09 -5.35 16.40
CA SER A 31 -7.47 -5.67 15.02
C SER A 31 -6.29 -5.77 14.07
N ILE A 32 -6.39 -6.70 13.11
CA ILE A 32 -5.37 -6.91 12.08
C ILE A 32 -6.08 -7.07 10.73
N ALA A 33 -5.68 -6.26 9.74
CA ALA A 33 -6.12 -6.42 8.36
C ALA A 33 -4.91 -6.53 7.44
N ILE A 34 -4.95 -7.50 6.53
CA ILE A 34 -3.89 -7.73 5.54
C ILE A 34 -4.52 -7.86 4.17
N THR A 35 -4.02 -7.10 3.21
CA THR A 35 -4.41 -7.20 1.79
C THR A 35 -3.20 -7.65 0.97
N PRO A 36 -3.00 -8.97 0.77
CA PRO A 36 -1.95 -9.48 -0.08
C PRO A 36 -2.43 -9.59 -1.54
N VAL A 37 -1.78 -8.88 -2.43
CA VAL A 37 -1.85 -9.06 -3.89
C VAL A 37 -0.51 -9.60 -4.34
N LEU A 38 -0.39 -10.91 -4.44
CA LEU A 38 0.88 -11.57 -4.74
C LEU A 38 0.84 -12.21 -6.11
N ASN A 39 1.98 -12.13 -6.83
CA ASN A 39 2.18 -12.75 -8.14
C ASN A 39 1.10 -12.40 -9.18
N ASN A 40 0.56 -11.18 -9.13
CA ASN A 40 -0.37 -10.73 -10.15
C ASN A 40 0.40 -10.49 -11.46
N ARG A 41 0.01 -11.21 -12.52
CA ARG A 41 0.74 -11.19 -13.78
C ARG A 41 -0.21 -10.97 -14.95
N THR A 42 0.09 -9.92 -15.74
CA THR A 42 -0.61 -9.62 -16.99
C THR A 42 0.39 -9.71 -18.13
N ARG A 43 0.15 -10.64 -19.08
CA ARG A 43 1.07 -10.87 -20.19
C ARG A 43 0.34 -10.88 -21.52
N ALA A 44 0.85 -10.07 -22.46
CA ALA A 44 0.56 -10.18 -23.88
C ALA A 44 1.88 -10.57 -24.58
N GLU A 45 1.95 -11.78 -25.11
CA GLU A 45 3.22 -12.34 -25.54
C GLU A 45 3.11 -13.14 -26.83
N ILE A 46 4.09 -12.94 -27.69
CA ILE A 46 4.47 -13.91 -28.73
C ILE A 46 5.57 -14.77 -28.11
N GLU A 47 5.32 -16.05 -27.99
CA GLU A 47 6.22 -17.00 -27.34
C GLU A 47 7.57 -17.12 -28.09
N ASP A 48 8.57 -17.66 -27.38
CA ASP A 48 9.86 -17.99 -27.95
C ASP A 48 9.69 -19.03 -29.07
N ASP A 49 10.51 -18.93 -30.08
CA ASP A 49 10.51 -19.81 -31.28
C ASP A 49 9.20 -19.83 -32.07
N ALA A 50 8.22 -18.97 -31.76
CA ALA A 50 7.02 -18.84 -32.55
C ALA A 50 7.35 -18.38 -33.99
N VAL A 51 6.88 -19.15 -34.96
CA VAL A 51 7.07 -18.83 -36.38
C VAL A 51 5.94 -17.92 -36.83
N ILE A 52 6.28 -16.67 -37.12
CA ILE A 52 5.34 -15.68 -37.66
C ILE A 52 5.91 -15.19 -38.98
N THR A 53 5.08 -15.22 -39.99
CA THR A 53 5.45 -14.77 -41.35
C THR A 53 4.53 -13.65 -41.79
N GLY A 54 5.12 -12.55 -42.23
CA GLY A 54 4.39 -11.39 -42.71
C GLY A 54 3.66 -10.63 -41.60
N GLY A 55 2.75 -9.82 -42.00
CA GLY A 55 1.93 -8.91 -41.16
C GLY A 55 1.98 -7.52 -41.73
N ASP A 56 0.89 -6.80 -41.57
CA ASP A 56 0.84 -5.36 -41.81
C ASP A 56 1.10 -4.68 -40.45
N ASP A 57 0.12 -4.15 -39.79
CA ASP A 57 0.34 -3.60 -38.47
C ASP A 57 0.31 -4.68 -37.35
N VAL A 58 1.18 -4.52 -36.37
CA VAL A 58 1.29 -5.40 -35.19
C VAL A 58 1.18 -4.58 -33.93
N THR A 59 0.22 -4.96 -33.08
CA THR A 59 0.04 -4.35 -31.76
C THR A 59 0.02 -5.43 -30.69
N ILE A 60 0.88 -5.31 -29.69
CA ILE A 60 0.94 -6.18 -28.51
C ILE A 60 0.78 -5.29 -27.27
N GLU A 61 -0.30 -5.49 -26.54
CA GLU A 61 -0.65 -4.65 -25.39
C GLU A 61 -0.95 -5.48 -24.13
N ALA A 62 -0.25 -5.19 -23.05
CA ALA A 62 -0.58 -5.67 -21.73
C ALA A 62 -1.00 -4.51 -20.84
N HIS A 63 -2.18 -4.59 -20.24
CA HIS A 63 -2.71 -3.54 -19.38
C HIS A 63 -3.21 -4.12 -18.06
N SER A 64 -2.63 -3.68 -16.95
CA SER A 64 -3.05 -4.06 -15.60
C SER A 64 -3.54 -2.84 -14.82
N THR A 65 -4.66 -3.00 -14.12
CA THR A 65 -5.19 -2.01 -13.18
C THR A 65 -5.44 -2.67 -11.85
N GLU A 66 -4.89 -2.09 -10.77
CA GLU A 66 -5.00 -2.65 -9.43
C GLU A 66 -5.38 -1.62 -8.38
N VAL A 67 -6.26 -2.04 -7.45
CA VAL A 67 -6.65 -1.26 -6.28
C VAL A 67 -6.58 -2.16 -5.05
N ALA A 68 -5.77 -1.80 -4.06
CA ALA A 68 -5.68 -2.49 -2.78
C ALA A 68 -6.03 -1.54 -1.64
N ILE A 69 -7.01 -1.90 -0.82
CA ILE A 69 -7.46 -1.08 0.31
C ILE A 69 -7.42 -1.90 1.58
N THR A 70 -6.68 -1.42 2.58
CA THR A 70 -6.63 -2.02 3.91
C THR A 70 -7.13 -1.01 4.94
N LYS A 71 -8.15 -1.40 5.72
CA LYS A 71 -8.72 -0.59 6.79
C LYS A 71 -8.64 -1.33 8.10
N VAL A 72 -8.14 -0.64 9.12
CA VAL A 72 -8.02 -1.17 10.49
C VAL A 72 -8.62 -0.17 11.46
N ALA A 73 -9.54 -0.63 12.29
CA ALA A 73 -10.04 0.12 13.42
C ALA A 73 -9.91 -0.73 14.69
N ALA A 74 -9.31 -0.18 15.74
CA ALA A 74 -9.21 -0.79 17.04
C ALA A 74 -9.74 0.19 18.08
N GLY A 75 -10.75 -0.23 18.85
CA GLY A 75 -11.38 0.54 19.91
C GLY A 75 -11.34 -0.22 21.23
N SER A 76 -11.17 0.48 22.36
CA SER A 76 -11.34 -0.09 23.69
C SER A 76 -11.75 0.97 24.71
N GLU A 77 -12.61 0.56 25.66
CA GLU A 77 -13.04 1.36 26.81
C GLU A 77 -12.93 0.53 28.09
N GLY A 78 -12.63 1.17 29.22
CA GLY A 78 -12.56 0.51 30.52
C GLY A 78 -11.73 1.26 31.55
N GLY A 79 -11.51 0.69 32.71
CA GLY A 79 -10.63 1.25 33.76
C GLY A 79 -9.17 1.32 33.29
N ALA A 80 -8.71 0.29 32.57
CA ALA A 80 -7.50 0.31 31.74
C ALA A 80 -7.86 -0.10 30.32
N ALA A 81 -7.43 0.64 29.30
CA ALA A 81 -7.82 0.42 27.90
C ALA A 81 -6.60 0.25 26.99
N GLY A 82 -6.64 -0.72 26.08
CA GLY A 82 -5.59 -0.96 25.10
C GLY A 82 -6.16 -1.25 23.72
N SER A 83 -5.73 -0.50 22.68
CA SER A 83 -6.23 -0.65 21.30
C SER A 83 -5.08 -0.78 20.30
N PRO A 84 -4.42 -1.96 20.21
CA PRO A 84 -3.46 -2.21 19.17
C PRO A 84 -4.14 -2.53 17.84
N GLY A 85 -3.63 -1.95 16.72
CA GLY A 85 -4.08 -2.23 15.38
C GLY A 85 -2.92 -2.40 14.40
N VAL A 86 -3.05 -3.31 13.43
CA VAL A 86 -2.06 -3.55 12.38
C VAL A 86 -2.74 -3.63 11.02
N GLY A 87 -2.35 -2.77 10.10
CA GLY A 87 -2.79 -2.78 8.72
C GLY A 87 -1.61 -3.01 7.77
N ILE A 88 -1.70 -3.99 6.89
CA ILE A 88 -0.63 -4.30 5.93
C ILE A 88 -1.24 -4.48 4.54
N ALA A 89 -0.69 -3.78 3.54
CA ALA A 89 -0.93 -4.06 2.13
C ALA A 89 0.39 -4.42 1.47
N ILE A 90 0.38 -5.51 0.70
CA ILE A 90 1.52 -5.94 -0.12
C ILE A 90 0.99 -6.18 -1.52
N VAL A 91 1.53 -5.47 -2.51
CA VAL A 91 1.13 -5.58 -3.92
C VAL A 91 2.37 -5.91 -4.74
N GLU A 92 2.35 -7.09 -5.35
CA GLU A 92 3.35 -7.54 -6.33
C GLU A 92 2.66 -7.73 -7.67
N SER A 93 3.08 -6.97 -8.68
CA SER A 93 2.48 -7.04 -10.01
C SER A 93 3.50 -6.96 -11.12
N THR A 94 3.33 -7.81 -12.12
CA THR A 94 4.15 -7.85 -13.32
C THR A 94 3.27 -7.68 -14.56
N THR A 95 3.57 -6.67 -15.38
CA THR A 95 2.86 -6.39 -16.63
C THR A 95 3.84 -6.46 -17.80
N ILE A 96 3.65 -7.41 -18.69
CA ILE A 96 4.60 -7.71 -19.78
C ILE A 96 3.91 -7.70 -21.12
N ALA A 97 4.42 -6.88 -22.05
CA ALA A 97 4.17 -6.98 -23.48
C ALA A 97 5.47 -7.42 -24.16
N ARG A 98 5.50 -8.61 -24.78
CA ARG A 98 6.75 -9.22 -25.23
C ARG A 98 6.64 -9.87 -26.60
N ILE A 99 7.69 -9.71 -27.37
CA ILE A 99 7.95 -10.54 -28.55
C ILE A 99 9.13 -11.45 -28.21
N GLY A 100 8.88 -12.75 -28.10
CA GLY A 100 9.86 -13.75 -27.69
C GLY A 100 10.98 -13.95 -28.73
N SER A 101 12.02 -14.66 -28.29
CA SER A 101 13.21 -14.94 -29.10
C SER A 101 12.91 -15.80 -30.33
N SER A 102 13.66 -15.59 -31.41
CA SER A 102 13.68 -16.48 -32.59
C SER A 102 14.95 -16.26 -33.37
N ALA A 103 15.43 -17.31 -34.01
CA ALA A 103 16.56 -17.23 -34.91
C ALA A 103 16.24 -16.48 -36.23
N THR A 104 14.95 -16.34 -36.57
CA THR A 104 14.49 -15.67 -37.76
C THR A 104 14.07 -14.24 -37.52
N THR A 105 14.49 -13.33 -38.40
CA THR A 105 14.00 -11.95 -38.39
C THR A 105 12.52 -11.92 -38.80
N TRP A 106 11.70 -11.22 -38.07
CA TRP A 106 10.31 -11.00 -38.41
C TRP A 106 10.15 -9.75 -39.26
N ALA A 107 9.64 -9.93 -40.48
CA ALA A 107 9.37 -8.82 -41.41
C ALA A 107 7.88 -8.44 -41.34
N VAL A 108 7.62 -7.18 -41.06
CA VAL A 108 6.29 -6.54 -40.96
C VAL A 108 6.26 -5.40 -41.98
N THR A 109 5.16 -5.26 -42.74
CA THR A 109 5.04 -4.19 -43.74
C THR A 109 4.55 -2.85 -43.18
N GLY A 110 3.83 -2.86 -42.07
CA GLY A 110 3.31 -1.69 -41.38
C GLY A 110 4.07 -1.35 -40.08
N ASP A 111 3.34 -0.89 -39.10
CA ASP A 111 3.87 -0.46 -37.80
C ASP A 111 3.94 -1.61 -36.76
N VAL A 112 4.89 -1.54 -35.87
CA VAL A 112 5.01 -2.45 -34.71
C VAL A 112 4.91 -1.65 -33.42
N ALA A 113 3.89 -1.93 -32.61
CA ALA A 113 3.69 -1.31 -31.29
C ALA A 113 3.66 -2.39 -30.20
N VAL A 114 4.54 -2.28 -29.21
CA VAL A 114 4.59 -3.14 -28.02
C VAL A 114 4.45 -2.27 -26.79
N ARG A 115 3.32 -2.42 -26.08
CA ARG A 115 2.98 -1.52 -24.97
C ARG A 115 2.61 -2.30 -23.73
N ALA A 116 3.27 -2.01 -22.62
CA ALA A 116 2.92 -2.48 -21.30
C ALA A 116 2.51 -1.29 -20.43
N LYS A 117 1.33 -1.37 -19.82
CA LYS A 117 0.82 -0.32 -18.95
C LYS A 117 0.32 -0.88 -17.64
N PHE A 118 0.83 -0.36 -16.54
CA PHE A 118 0.34 -0.59 -15.20
C PHE A 118 -0.27 0.69 -14.62
N THR A 119 -1.41 0.57 -13.95
CA THR A 119 -2.01 1.63 -13.15
C THR A 119 -2.45 1.02 -11.82
N GLY A 120 -1.89 1.49 -10.71
CA GLY A 120 -2.20 0.90 -9.41
C GLY A 120 -2.27 1.91 -8.29
N SER A 121 -3.15 1.62 -7.32
CA SER A 121 -3.22 2.34 -6.07
C SER A 121 -3.33 1.38 -4.90
N SER A 122 -2.59 1.67 -3.82
CA SER A 122 -2.67 0.94 -2.57
C SER A 122 -2.78 1.91 -1.41
N ALA A 123 -3.76 1.68 -0.53
CA ALA A 123 -3.99 2.52 0.63
C ALA A 123 -4.18 1.69 1.90
N VAL A 124 -3.43 2.03 2.94
CA VAL A 124 -3.59 1.48 4.29
C VAL A 124 -4.04 2.60 5.20
N THR A 125 -5.18 2.43 5.85
CA THR A 125 -5.70 3.38 6.84
C THR A 125 -5.94 2.68 8.15
N GLY A 126 -5.36 3.20 9.24
CA GLY A 126 -5.51 2.66 10.57
C GLY A 126 -5.96 3.71 11.57
N ASN A 127 -6.88 3.33 12.45
CA ASN A 127 -7.32 4.14 13.59
C ASN A 127 -7.32 3.28 14.86
N ALA A 128 -6.71 3.78 15.93
CA ALA A 128 -6.70 3.12 17.22
C ALA A 128 -7.14 4.14 18.29
N THR A 129 -8.23 3.83 19.01
CA THR A 129 -8.77 4.68 20.08
C THR A 129 -8.85 3.89 21.39
N ALA A 130 -8.27 4.41 22.45
CA ALA A 130 -8.37 3.84 23.78
C ALA A 130 -8.89 4.90 24.75
N ALA A 131 -9.94 4.57 25.50
CA ALA A 131 -10.49 5.43 26.56
C ALA A 131 -10.50 4.68 27.89
N GLY A 132 -9.79 5.18 28.90
CA GLY A 132 -9.65 4.50 30.16
C GLY A 132 -9.70 5.47 31.35
N ASP A 133 -10.35 5.06 32.48
CA ASP A 133 -10.39 5.83 33.69
C ASP A 133 -9.02 5.91 34.42
N GLY A 134 -8.10 5.03 34.11
CA GLY A 134 -6.74 4.99 34.66
C GLY A 134 -5.69 5.11 33.56
N VAL A 135 -5.45 4.03 32.80
CA VAL A 135 -4.45 3.95 31.75
C VAL A 135 -5.11 3.66 30.41
N ALA A 136 -4.76 4.44 29.38
CA ALA A 136 -5.20 4.19 28.02
C ALA A 136 -3.98 4.14 27.08
N ILE A 137 -3.93 3.14 26.18
CA ILE A 137 -2.86 2.99 25.18
C ILE A 137 -3.49 2.66 23.82
N GLY A 138 -3.42 3.61 22.88
CA GLY A 138 -3.73 3.37 21.48
C GLY A 138 -2.44 3.18 20.68
N ALA A 139 -2.38 2.18 19.82
CA ALA A 139 -1.24 1.95 18.95
C ALA A 139 -1.69 1.45 17.57
N ILE A 140 -1.11 1.98 16.50
CA ILE A 140 -1.38 1.56 15.13
C ILE A 140 -0.10 1.40 14.33
N ILE A 141 -0.04 0.33 13.54
CA ILE A 141 1.00 0.11 12.54
C ILE A 141 0.31 0.02 11.18
N ALA A 142 0.70 0.89 10.26
CA ALA A 142 0.21 0.89 8.89
C ALA A 142 1.40 0.71 7.93
N VAL A 143 1.41 -0.38 7.17
CA VAL A 143 2.49 -0.71 6.23
C VAL A 143 1.90 -0.90 4.83
N ASN A 144 2.50 -0.25 3.84
CA ASN A 144 2.12 -0.39 2.45
C ASN A 144 3.36 -0.62 1.60
N VAL A 145 3.39 -1.74 0.87
CA VAL A 145 4.48 -2.12 -0.02
C VAL A 145 3.92 -2.39 -1.40
N MET A 146 4.50 -1.77 -2.43
CA MET A 146 4.19 -2.05 -3.83
C MET A 146 5.48 -2.38 -4.57
N ASP A 147 5.54 -3.56 -5.17
CA ASP A 147 6.61 -4.03 -6.07
C ASP A 147 6.02 -4.24 -7.45
N ILE A 148 6.37 -3.36 -8.38
CA ILE A 148 5.73 -3.27 -9.69
C ILE A 148 6.77 -3.36 -10.80
N GLU A 149 6.62 -4.37 -11.64
CA GLU A 149 7.41 -4.53 -12.85
C GLU A 149 6.54 -4.29 -14.09
N THR A 150 7.02 -3.44 -15.02
CA THR A 150 6.33 -3.18 -16.29
C THR A 150 7.34 -3.21 -17.41
N THR A 151 7.17 -4.16 -18.34
CA THR A 151 8.15 -4.45 -19.40
C THR A 151 7.50 -4.49 -20.76
N ALA A 152 8.08 -3.76 -21.72
CA ALA A 152 7.77 -3.86 -23.15
C ALA A 152 9.06 -4.18 -23.92
N GLU A 153 9.15 -5.38 -24.51
CA GLU A 153 10.41 -5.86 -25.07
C GLU A 153 10.27 -6.70 -26.32
N THR A 154 11.37 -6.81 -27.07
CA THR A 154 11.56 -7.84 -28.10
C THR A 154 12.88 -8.56 -27.89
N LEU A 155 12.85 -9.89 -28.04
CA LEU A 155 14.03 -10.75 -27.99
C LEU A 155 14.39 -11.31 -29.37
N ARG A 156 13.78 -10.80 -30.45
CA ARG A 156 14.12 -11.14 -31.85
C ARG A 156 14.33 -9.89 -32.67
N SER A 157 14.99 -10.07 -33.80
CA SER A 157 15.13 -9.02 -34.81
C SER A 157 13.78 -8.77 -35.50
N ILE A 158 13.43 -7.51 -35.69
CA ILE A 158 12.22 -7.07 -36.38
C ILE A 158 12.63 -6.08 -37.47
N THR A 159 12.06 -6.23 -38.65
CA THR A 159 12.11 -5.24 -39.73
C THR A 159 10.70 -4.77 -40.01
N ALA A 160 10.40 -3.50 -39.80
CA ALA A 160 9.11 -2.89 -40.06
C ALA A 160 9.20 -1.95 -41.28
N GLY A 161 8.15 -1.92 -42.09
CA GLY A 161 8.01 -0.93 -43.16
C GLY A 161 7.56 0.45 -42.62
N GLY A 162 6.94 0.47 -41.46
CA GLY A 162 6.52 1.65 -40.71
C GLY A 162 7.35 1.92 -39.45
N GLY A 163 6.74 2.50 -38.44
CA GLY A 163 7.37 2.79 -37.17
C GLY A 163 7.50 1.56 -36.26
N ILE A 164 8.47 1.60 -35.32
CA ILE A 164 8.61 0.62 -34.24
C ILE A 164 8.55 1.37 -32.91
N GLU A 165 7.61 0.96 -32.04
CA GLU A 165 7.38 1.60 -30.75
C GLU A 165 7.39 0.56 -29.63
N PHE A 166 8.19 0.81 -28.58
CA PHE A 166 8.17 0.05 -27.32
C PHE A 166 7.92 1.03 -26.17
N VAL A 167 6.82 0.82 -25.43
CA VAL A 167 6.45 1.67 -24.30
C VAL A 167 6.13 0.82 -23.08
N ALA A 168 6.85 1.06 -21.98
CA ALA A 168 6.51 0.59 -20.66
C ALA A 168 6.15 1.79 -19.77
N SER A 169 4.98 1.76 -19.14
CA SER A 169 4.47 2.85 -18.31
C SER A 169 3.84 2.33 -17.04
N SER A 170 4.28 2.85 -15.89
CA SER A 170 3.70 2.57 -14.58
C SER A 170 3.21 3.86 -13.93
N ILE A 171 1.96 3.84 -13.44
CA ILE A 171 1.39 4.89 -12.59
C ILE A 171 1.04 4.23 -11.26
N VAL A 172 1.73 4.64 -10.20
CA VAL A 172 1.61 4.03 -8.87
C VAL A 172 1.29 5.10 -7.83
N ALA A 173 0.28 4.84 -6.99
CA ALA A 173 -0.03 5.63 -5.82
C ALA A 173 -0.08 4.73 -4.59
N ALA A 174 0.80 4.98 -3.61
CA ALA A 174 0.84 4.24 -2.36
C ALA A 174 0.69 5.20 -1.17
N SER A 175 -0.16 4.83 -0.21
CA SER A 175 -0.32 5.60 1.03
C SER A 175 -0.46 4.69 2.24
N ALA A 176 0.11 5.11 3.36
CA ALA A 176 -0.10 4.49 4.65
C ALA A 176 -0.37 5.60 5.68
N HIS A 177 -1.52 5.53 6.33
CA HIS A 177 -1.94 6.49 7.34
C HIS A 177 -2.38 5.77 8.60
N GLY A 178 -1.73 6.07 9.72
CA GLY A 178 -2.08 5.55 11.03
C GLY A 178 -2.36 6.69 12.00
N GLN A 179 -3.48 6.60 12.73
CA GLN A 179 -3.84 7.52 13.80
C GLN A 179 -4.10 6.74 15.07
N ALA A 180 -3.43 7.11 16.16
CA ALA A 180 -3.66 6.53 17.46
C ALA A 180 -4.02 7.64 18.46
N SER A 181 -5.02 7.39 19.29
CA SER A 181 -5.41 8.27 20.39
C SER A 181 -5.59 7.48 21.69
N ALA A 182 -5.27 8.12 22.81
CA ALA A 182 -5.47 7.57 24.13
C ALA A 182 -6.06 8.68 25.01
N GLU A 183 -7.21 8.41 25.64
CA GLU A 183 -7.84 9.29 26.60
C GLU A 183 -7.81 8.64 27.98
N GLY A 184 -6.98 9.18 28.87
CA GLY A 184 -6.93 8.77 30.28
C GLY A 184 -7.89 9.58 31.12
N SER A 185 -8.09 9.18 32.40
CA SER A 185 -8.92 9.92 33.37
C SER A 185 -8.44 11.36 33.50
N LYS A 186 -9.35 12.28 33.29
CA LYS A 186 -9.21 13.64 33.81
C LYS A 186 -9.57 13.58 35.29
N THR A 187 -8.61 13.32 36.17
CA THR A 187 -8.83 13.56 37.59
C THR A 187 -9.08 15.04 37.77
N ASP A 188 -10.35 15.39 38.05
CA ASP A 188 -10.69 16.74 38.48
C ASP A 188 -9.74 17.10 39.64
N ALA A 189 -9.03 18.20 39.50
CA ALA A 189 -8.05 18.71 40.45
C ALA A 189 -8.72 19.20 41.79
N ALA A 190 -9.82 18.55 42.21
CA ALA A 190 -10.60 18.91 43.39
C ALA A 190 -10.44 17.96 44.57
N SER A 191 -9.52 16.99 44.56
CA SER A 191 -9.19 16.21 45.76
C SER A 191 -7.69 16.11 45.96
N ASN A 192 -7.21 16.79 46.97
CA ASN A 192 -5.91 16.74 47.61
C ASN A 192 -5.15 15.42 47.44
N GLY A 193 -4.20 15.35 46.49
CA GLY A 193 -3.29 14.23 46.38
C GLY A 193 -2.75 14.06 44.98
N GLY A 194 -1.89 14.95 44.52
CA GLY A 194 -0.73 14.77 43.64
C GLY A 194 -0.75 13.72 42.54
N ALA A 195 -1.81 13.56 41.75
CA ALA A 195 -1.72 12.89 40.44
C ALA A 195 -1.69 13.98 39.37
N SER A 196 -0.55 14.22 38.79
CA SER A 196 -0.38 15.13 37.66
C SER A 196 -1.04 14.53 36.42
N ASP A 197 -1.96 15.29 35.83
CA ASP A 197 -2.53 15.05 34.51
C ASP A 197 -1.40 14.76 33.46
N SER A 198 -1.65 13.89 32.51
CA SER A 198 -0.69 13.55 31.44
C SER A 198 -0.19 14.79 30.69
N ASP A 199 -1.05 15.80 30.54
CA ASP A 199 -0.70 17.07 29.94
C ASP A 199 0.21 17.91 30.83
N GLN A 200 0.02 17.85 32.17
CA GLN A 200 0.92 18.48 33.12
C GLN A 200 2.26 17.76 33.23
N GLN A 201 2.28 16.43 33.11
CA GLN A 201 3.53 15.68 33.05
C GLN A 201 4.33 16.01 31.77
N ALA A 202 3.67 16.11 30.62
CA ALA A 202 4.30 16.52 29.38
C ALA A 202 4.84 17.97 29.48
N GLN A 203 4.07 18.90 30.02
CA GLN A 203 4.52 20.28 30.23
C GLN A 203 5.64 20.39 31.29
N ASN A 204 5.60 19.60 32.34
CA ASN A 204 6.68 19.57 33.33
C ASN A 204 7.96 19.01 32.73
N GLN A 205 7.86 18.04 31.81
CA GLN A 205 9.01 17.49 31.10
C GLN A 205 9.62 18.50 30.12
N VAL A 206 8.80 19.26 29.41
CA VAL A 206 9.23 20.35 28.55
C VAL A 206 9.91 21.48 29.37
N ASN A 207 9.33 21.84 30.49
CA ASN A 207 9.86 22.90 31.34
C ASN A 207 11.10 22.48 32.17
N SER A 208 11.31 21.17 32.37
CA SER A 208 12.49 20.64 33.08
C SER A 208 13.68 20.38 32.17
N THR A 209 13.54 20.54 30.84
CA THR A 209 14.66 20.45 29.92
C THR A 209 15.54 21.72 30.07
N PRO A 210 16.77 21.63 30.61
CA PRO A 210 17.61 22.83 30.74
C PRO A 210 17.85 23.39 29.34
N ALA A 211 17.55 24.66 29.15
CA ALA A 211 17.98 25.38 27.97
C ALA A 211 19.51 25.36 27.94
N THR A 212 20.10 24.51 27.12
CA THR A 212 21.53 24.57 26.81
C THR A 212 21.77 25.87 26.04
N GLN A 213 22.10 26.93 26.80
CA GLN A 213 22.67 28.14 26.20
C GLN A 213 23.97 27.73 25.52
N GLY A 214 23.97 27.66 24.21
CA GLY A 214 25.19 27.65 23.43
C GLY A 214 25.92 28.97 23.64
N SER A 215 26.93 28.98 24.50
CA SER A 215 27.89 30.05 24.54
C SER A 215 28.76 29.92 23.29
N GLY A 216 28.49 30.76 22.29
CA GLY A 216 29.41 30.98 21.19
C GLY A 216 30.70 31.61 21.68
N VAL A 217 31.80 31.10 21.20
CA VAL A 217 33.08 31.79 21.02
C VAL A 217 33.41 31.77 19.55
#